data_dd04eebe2fba250b699a4362ac1a187a
#
_entry.id   dd04eebe2fba250b699a4362ac1a187a
#
_cell.length_a   1.000
_cell.length_b   1.000
_cell.length_c   1.000
_cell.angle_alpha   90.00
_cell.angle_beta   90.00
_cell.angle_gamma   90.00
#
_symmetry.space_group_name_H-M   'P 1'
#
loop_
_entity.id
_entity.type
_entity.pdbx_description
1 polymer ?
#
loop_
_entity_poly.entity_id
_entity_poly.type
_entity_poly.pdbx_seq_one_letter_code
_entity_poly.pdbx_strand_id
1 'polypeptide(L)'
;MYEANKIKDLLESSLPGCTAKVTDDMNDGEHFSAQVVSTAFDGINLVKQHQLVYGALGDLMKQEIHALALQTFTPDQWSQRD
;
A
#
# COMPACT_ATOMS: atom_id res chain seq x y z
N MET A 1 4.53 10.46 14.51
CA MET A 1 4.35 10.87 13.08
C MET A 1 5.19 10.00 12.17
N TYR A 2 4.58 9.41 11.15
CA TYR A 2 5.29 8.54 10.21
C TYR A 2 5.30 9.18 8.83
N GLU A 3 6.32 8.89 8.02
CA GLU A 3 6.47 9.54 6.71
C GLU A 3 5.90 8.65 5.61
N ALA A 4 5.14 9.26 4.69
CA ALA A 4 4.55 8.55 3.55
C ALA A 4 5.60 7.84 2.70
N ASN A 5 6.77 8.48 2.51
CA ASN A 5 7.85 7.87 1.72
C ASN A 5 8.38 6.58 2.36
N LYS A 6 8.37 6.47 3.67
CA LYS A 6 8.82 5.24 4.34
C LYS A 6 7.83 4.11 4.12
N ILE A 7 6.53 4.41 4.11
CA ILE A 7 5.52 3.41 3.77
C ILE A 7 5.71 2.93 2.34
N LYS A 8 5.88 3.87 1.42
CA LYS A 8 6.12 3.57 0.01
C LYS A 8 7.34 2.66 -0.16
N ASP A 9 8.46 3.04 0.44
CA ASP A 9 9.71 2.29 0.31
C ASP A 9 9.57 0.88 0.87
N LEU A 10 8.91 0.74 2.01
CA LEU A 10 8.69 -0.58 2.61
C LEU A 10 7.84 -1.47 1.72
N LEU A 11 6.75 -0.94 1.16
CA LEU A 11 5.89 -1.70 0.25
C LEU A 11 6.65 -2.12 -1.00
N GLU A 12 7.40 -1.20 -1.59
CA GLU A 12 8.15 -1.48 -2.81
C GLU A 12 9.26 -2.50 -2.60
N SER A 13 9.83 -2.56 -1.39
CA SER A 13 10.87 -3.55 -1.08
C SER A 13 10.29 -4.89 -0.63
N SER A 14 9.04 -4.92 -0.16
CA SER A 14 8.44 -6.12 0.42
C SER A 14 7.62 -6.94 -0.58
N LEU A 15 7.05 -6.30 -1.61
CA LEU A 15 6.17 -6.96 -2.58
C LEU A 15 6.83 -7.01 -3.95
N PRO A 16 6.70 -8.14 -4.67
CA PRO A 16 7.35 -8.28 -5.98
C PRO A 16 6.74 -7.32 -7.01
N GLY A 17 7.61 -6.69 -7.80
CA GLY A 17 7.19 -5.78 -8.86
C GLY A 17 6.30 -4.66 -8.37
N CYS A 18 6.52 -4.19 -7.15
CA CYS A 18 5.63 -3.23 -6.52
C CYS A 18 5.97 -1.79 -6.87
N THR A 19 4.94 -1.03 -7.22
CA THR A 19 4.98 0.43 -7.29
C THR A 19 3.90 0.94 -6.34
N ALA A 20 4.25 1.86 -5.47
CA ALA A 20 3.31 2.38 -4.49
C ALA A 20 3.27 3.91 -4.54
N LYS A 21 2.07 4.45 -4.41
CA LYS A 21 1.85 5.88 -4.25
C LYS A 21 1.16 6.10 -2.92
N VAL A 22 1.81 6.78 -2.00
CA VAL A 22 1.31 6.98 -0.65
C VAL A 22 1.20 8.47 -0.36
N THR A 23 0.05 8.88 0.17
CA THR A 23 -0.24 10.26 0.49
C THR A 23 -0.61 10.39 1.96
N ASP A 24 -0.06 11.39 2.63
CA ASP A 24 -0.44 11.77 3.99
C ASP A 24 -1.62 12.75 3.87
N ASP A 25 -2.84 12.23 3.98
CA ASP A 25 -4.06 12.98 3.62
C ASP A 25 -4.32 14.18 4.52
N MET A 26 -3.96 14.06 5.80
CA MET A 26 -4.22 15.10 6.79
C MET A 26 -2.96 15.87 7.15
N ASN A 27 -1.84 15.53 6.52
CA ASN A 27 -0.53 16.11 6.82
C ASN A 27 -0.18 15.98 8.31
N ASP A 28 -0.60 14.88 8.92
CA ASP A 28 -0.40 14.62 10.35
C ASP A 28 0.46 13.39 10.65
N GLY A 29 0.90 12.67 9.61
CA GLY A 29 1.69 11.46 9.79
C GLY A 29 0.92 10.28 10.38
N GLU A 30 -0.42 10.30 10.32
CA GLU A 30 -1.26 9.24 10.88
C GLU A 30 -2.31 8.71 9.92
N HIS A 31 -2.85 9.56 9.04
CA HIS A 31 -3.93 9.20 8.11
C HIS A 31 -3.39 9.20 6.69
N PHE A 32 -3.34 8.02 6.08
CA PHE A 32 -2.72 7.84 4.77
C PHE A 32 -3.66 7.23 3.75
N SER A 33 -3.41 7.52 2.48
CA SER A 33 -4.00 6.81 1.34
C SER A 33 -2.87 6.17 0.55
N ALA A 34 -3.08 4.94 0.09
CA ALA A 34 -2.09 4.22 -0.69
C ALA A 34 -2.73 3.57 -1.91
N GLN A 35 -2.07 3.73 -3.06
CA GLN A 35 -2.35 2.97 -4.27
C GLN A 35 -1.16 2.05 -4.50
N VAL A 36 -1.40 0.75 -4.48
CA VAL A 36 -0.33 -0.25 -4.53
C VAL A 36 -0.53 -1.16 -5.73
N VAL A 37 0.48 -1.23 -6.57
CA VAL A 37 0.51 -2.08 -7.77
C VAL A 37 1.53 -3.18 -7.54
N SER A 38 1.16 -4.44 -7.73
CA SER A 38 2.12 -5.53 -7.57
C SER A 38 1.70 -6.74 -8.40
N THR A 39 2.70 -7.45 -8.95
CA THR A 39 2.47 -8.73 -9.61
C THR A 39 1.97 -9.79 -8.63
N ALA A 40 2.22 -9.62 -7.34
CA ALA A 40 1.72 -10.55 -6.31
C ALA A 40 0.20 -10.56 -6.23
N PHE A 41 -0.47 -9.55 -6.78
CA PHE A 41 -1.94 -9.46 -6.74
C PHE A 41 -2.62 -10.23 -7.86
N ASP A 42 -1.87 -10.72 -8.84
CA ASP A 42 -2.44 -11.49 -9.96
C ASP A 42 -3.09 -12.76 -9.44
N GLY A 43 -4.35 -12.98 -9.85
CA GLY A 43 -5.05 -14.21 -9.56
C GLY A 43 -5.57 -14.38 -8.14
N ILE A 44 -5.47 -13.35 -7.30
CA ILE A 44 -6.00 -13.42 -5.94
C ILE A 44 -7.08 -12.36 -5.73
N ASN A 45 -8.00 -12.63 -4.79
CA ASN A 45 -9.12 -11.72 -4.55
C ASN A 45 -8.69 -10.48 -3.76
N LEU A 46 -9.60 -9.50 -3.71
CA LEU A 46 -9.30 -8.21 -3.10
C LEU A 46 -8.93 -8.32 -1.63
N VAL A 47 -9.62 -9.17 -0.88
CA VAL A 47 -9.33 -9.35 0.55
C VAL A 47 -7.91 -9.82 0.76
N LYS A 48 -7.47 -10.80 -0.04
CA LYS A 48 -6.11 -11.33 0.06
C LYS A 48 -5.07 -10.31 -0.39
N GLN A 49 -5.39 -9.49 -1.41
CA GLN A 49 -4.50 -8.41 -1.83
C GLN A 49 -4.26 -7.44 -0.67
N HIS A 50 -5.33 -7.04 0.02
CA HIS A 50 -5.21 -6.14 1.16
C HIS A 50 -4.43 -6.78 2.31
N GLN A 51 -4.64 -8.08 2.54
CA GLN A 51 -3.88 -8.81 3.57
C GLN A 51 -2.38 -8.83 3.28
N LEU A 52 -1.99 -8.94 2.02
CA LEU A 52 -0.58 -8.87 1.64
C LEU A 52 0.03 -7.52 1.96
N VAL A 53 -0.70 -6.44 1.71
CA VAL A 53 -0.23 -5.09 2.02
C VAL A 53 -0.10 -4.91 3.54
N TYR A 54 -1.12 -5.28 4.29
CA TYR A 54 -1.07 -5.16 5.76
C TYR A 54 0.04 -6.03 6.35
N GLY A 55 0.26 -7.22 5.79
CA GLY A 55 1.35 -8.08 6.22
C GLY A 55 2.72 -7.45 5.96
N ALA A 56 2.87 -6.79 4.83
CA ALA A 56 4.13 -6.10 4.51
C ALA A 56 4.39 -4.93 5.45
N LEU A 57 3.34 -4.23 5.88
CA LEU A 57 3.47 -3.11 6.81
C LEU A 57 3.64 -3.57 8.26
N GLY A 58 3.12 -4.75 8.59
CA GLY A 58 3.34 -5.37 9.90
C GLY A 58 2.89 -4.50 11.06
N ASP A 59 3.77 -4.32 12.03
CA ASP A 59 3.46 -3.58 13.26
C ASP A 59 3.22 -2.09 13.04
N LEU A 60 3.61 -1.54 11.88
CA LEU A 60 3.35 -0.13 11.59
C LEU A 60 1.86 0.19 11.65
N MET A 61 1.02 -0.74 11.21
CA MET A 61 -0.44 -0.55 11.26
C MET A 61 -0.98 -0.46 12.67
N LYS A 62 -0.24 -0.97 13.66
CA LYS A 62 -0.67 -0.95 15.05
C LYS A 62 -0.15 0.27 15.80
N GLN A 63 1.00 0.80 15.39
CA GLN A 63 1.72 1.79 16.19
C GLN A 63 1.85 3.14 15.48
N GLU A 64 2.23 3.13 14.21
CA GLU A 64 2.60 4.37 13.50
C GLU A 64 1.53 4.87 12.54
N ILE A 65 0.77 3.95 11.94
CA ILE A 65 -0.24 4.30 10.96
C ILE A 65 -1.61 4.18 11.61
N HIS A 66 -2.28 5.33 11.82
CA HIS A 66 -3.59 5.34 12.44
C HIS A 66 -4.67 4.84 11.49
N ALA A 67 -4.63 5.27 10.24
CA ALA A 67 -5.60 4.86 9.23
C ALA A 67 -4.95 4.82 7.86
N LEU A 68 -5.35 3.82 7.07
CA LEU A 68 -4.84 3.64 5.72
C LEU A 68 -6.00 3.32 4.77
N ALA A 69 -6.30 4.25 3.87
CA ALA A 69 -7.25 4.02 2.77
C ALA A 69 -6.48 3.34 1.64
N LEU A 70 -6.79 2.08 1.37
CA LEU A 70 -5.97 1.23 0.51
C LEU A 70 -6.69 0.87 -0.78
N GLN A 71 -5.99 1.04 -1.91
CA GLN A 71 -6.41 0.54 -3.21
C GLN A 71 -5.29 -0.33 -3.77
N THR A 72 -5.63 -1.50 -4.27
CA THR A 72 -4.66 -2.45 -4.83
C THR A 72 -4.97 -2.71 -6.29
N PHE A 73 -3.92 -2.90 -7.08
CA PHE A 73 -4.04 -3.12 -8.52
C PHE A 73 -3.03 -4.17 -8.97
N THR A 74 -3.45 -5.02 -9.92
CA THR A 74 -2.46 -5.77 -10.72
C THR A 74 -1.83 -4.79 -11.71
N PRO A 75 -0.66 -5.13 -12.29
CA PRO A 75 -0.07 -4.27 -13.32
C PRO A 75 -1.00 -4.02 -14.50
N ASP A 76 -1.77 -5.03 -14.91
CA ASP A 76 -2.74 -4.87 -15.99
C ASP A 76 -3.83 -3.88 -15.63
N GLN A 77 -4.38 -3.99 -14.43
CA GLN A 77 -5.41 -3.07 -13.96
C GLN A 77 -4.89 -1.64 -13.91
N TRP A 78 -3.67 -1.47 -13.44
CA TRP A 78 -3.05 -0.15 -13.35
C TRP A 78 -2.84 0.47 -14.75
N SER A 79 -2.38 -0.33 -15.72
CA SER A 79 -2.13 0.18 -17.06
C SER A 79 -3.42 0.52 -17.81
N GLN A 80 -4.55 -0.08 -17.42
CA GLN A 80 -5.84 0.15 -18.08
C GLN A 80 -6.64 1.30 -17.47
N ARG A 81 -6.23 1.79 -16.32
CA ARG A 81 -6.89 2.96 -15.73
C ARG A 81 -6.36 4.24 -16.35
N ASP A 82 -7.16 5.23 -16.40
CA ASP A 82 -6.76 6.55 -16.95
C ASP A 82 -6.02 7.41 -16.00
#